data_e2f8d963ed1ad9684d5c6477c781a3d6
#
_entry.id   e2f8d963ed1ad9684d5c6477c781a3d6
#
_cell.length_a   1.000
_cell.length_b   1.000
_cell.length_c   1.000
_cell.angle_alpha   90.00
_cell.angle_beta   90.00
_cell.angle_gamma   90.00
#
_symmetry.space_group_name_H-M   'P 1'
#
loop_
_entity.id
_entity.type
_entity.pdbx_description
1 polymer ?
#
loop_
_entity_poly.entity_id
_entity_poly.type
_entity_poly.pdbx_seq_one_letter_code
_entity_poly.pdbx_strand_id
1 'polypeptide(L)'
;FLDRALKGAKKKVRGYGRFHVATPESGCVSTRSVARRLELPVGTVATTAAAGVPIAHEVAEGPLTVAGGSHLTALATTVGADARAFYGLAIGTSPADATLVQNNVLPFRAALPLVGEEVRIELPAVGVEVPEGQSLFLMASPISDTFVGMSSRTPGVVLLEDAVLHTAGRLG
;
A
#
# COMPACT_ATOMS: atom_id res chain seq x y z
N PHE A 1 15.43 1.15 25.80
CA PHE A 1 14.02 1.54 25.69
C PHE A 1 13.18 0.92 26.79
N LEU A 2 13.16 -0.40 26.90
CA LEU A 2 12.39 -1.14 27.90
C LEU A 2 12.75 -0.74 29.35
N ASP A 3 14.03 -0.58 29.66
CA ASP A 3 14.46 -0.12 30.99
C ASP A 3 13.91 1.27 31.36
N ARG A 4 13.76 2.16 30.39
CA ARG A 4 13.17 3.47 30.60
C ARG A 4 11.66 3.41 30.73
N ALA A 5 11.01 2.62 29.87
CA ALA A 5 9.55 2.49 29.87
C ALA A 5 9.02 1.74 31.09
N LEU A 6 9.76 0.70 31.53
CA LEU A 6 9.34 -0.19 32.60
C LEU A 6 9.93 0.17 33.98
N LYS A 7 11.11 0.79 34.03
CA LYS A 7 11.81 1.09 35.30
C LYS A 7 11.92 2.59 35.60
N GLY A 8 11.30 3.46 34.79
CA GLY A 8 11.32 4.91 35.00
C GLY A 8 12.70 5.56 34.94
N ALA A 9 13.67 4.94 34.30
CA ALA A 9 15.05 5.43 34.24
C ALA A 9 15.14 6.79 33.55
N LYS A 10 15.63 7.80 34.26
CA LYS A 10 15.71 9.21 33.80
C LYS A 10 16.83 9.48 32.78
N LYS A 11 17.69 8.52 32.45
CA LYS A 11 18.74 8.69 31.44
C LYS A 11 18.14 8.88 30.05
N LYS A 12 18.42 10.04 29.42
CA LYS A 12 18.09 10.27 28.00
C LYS A 12 18.77 9.22 27.13
N VAL A 13 17.99 8.32 26.55
CA VAL A 13 18.49 7.42 25.52
C VAL A 13 18.74 8.27 24.26
N ARG A 14 20.01 8.57 23.96
CA ARG A 14 20.39 9.29 22.74
C ARG A 14 19.89 8.49 21.53
N GLY A 15 19.15 9.15 20.65
CA GLY A 15 18.72 8.56 19.37
C GLY A 15 17.23 8.19 19.27
N TYR A 16 16.48 8.14 20.36
CA TYR A 16 15.03 7.90 20.31
C TYR A 16 14.23 9.20 20.10
N GLY A 17 14.45 9.89 19.05
CA GLY A 17 13.68 11.06 18.63
C GLY A 17 13.50 11.08 17.13
N ARG A 18 13.93 10.00 16.44
CA ARG A 18 13.79 9.83 15.01
C ARG A 18 12.90 8.61 14.75
N PHE A 19 12.07 8.72 13.76
CA PHE A 19 11.35 7.58 13.24
C PHE A 19 12.34 6.70 12.47
N HIS A 20 12.44 5.44 12.82
CA HIS A 20 13.28 4.46 12.12
C HIS A 20 12.34 3.45 11.49
N VAL A 21 12.41 3.35 10.17
CA VAL A 21 11.64 2.37 9.39
C VAL A 21 12.62 1.39 8.79
N ALA A 22 12.41 0.11 9.05
CA ALA A 22 13.16 -0.94 8.40
C ALA A 22 12.72 -1.03 6.93
N THR A 23 13.69 -1.06 6.02
CA THR A 23 13.45 -1.29 4.59
C THR A 23 14.04 -2.64 4.20
N PRO A 24 13.44 -3.35 3.22
CA PRO A 24 13.96 -4.66 2.82
C PRO A 24 15.39 -4.65 2.32
N GLU A 25 15.84 -3.55 1.72
CA GLU A 25 17.11 -3.50 0.99
C GLU A 25 18.21 -2.76 1.76
N SER A 26 17.89 -1.67 2.44
CA SER A 26 18.90 -0.80 3.08
C SER A 26 18.98 -0.93 4.60
N GLY A 27 18.18 -1.77 5.19
CA GLY A 27 18.17 -2.05 6.62
C GLY A 27 17.33 -1.07 7.44
N CYS A 28 17.64 0.23 7.49
CA CYS A 28 16.89 1.17 8.32
C CYS A 28 16.98 2.61 7.81
N VAL A 29 15.85 3.18 7.46
CA VAL A 29 15.71 4.58 7.12
C VAL A 29 15.34 5.39 8.37
N SER A 30 16.12 6.44 8.64
CA SER A 30 15.88 7.35 9.75
C SER A 30 15.37 8.68 9.22
N THR A 31 14.16 9.07 9.60
CA THR A 31 13.62 10.41 9.31
C THR A 31 13.52 11.27 10.56
N ARG A 32 13.83 12.56 10.43
CA ARG A 32 13.80 13.53 11.54
C ARG A 32 12.40 14.05 11.83
N SER A 33 11.49 13.94 10.90
CA SER A 33 10.10 14.35 11.05
C SER A 33 9.19 13.21 10.61
N VAL A 34 8.01 13.16 11.19
CA VAL A 34 6.93 12.40 10.61
C VAL A 34 6.82 12.85 9.16
N ALA A 35 6.91 11.92 8.26
CA ALA A 35 6.81 12.13 6.85
C ALA A 35 5.59 13.01 6.52
N ARG A 36 5.72 13.89 5.56
CA ARG A 36 4.58 14.66 5.07
C ARG A 36 3.51 13.68 4.60
N ARG A 37 2.26 14.03 4.82
CA ARG A 37 1.16 13.33 4.15
C ARG A 37 1.29 13.64 2.66
N LEU A 38 1.38 12.59 1.86
CA LEU A 38 1.37 12.65 0.41
C LEU A 38 0.02 12.15 -0.08
N GLU A 39 -0.53 12.83 -1.07
CA GLU A 39 -1.72 12.46 -1.80
C GLU A 39 -1.30 12.26 -3.25
N LEU A 40 -1.26 11.00 -3.67
CA LEU A 40 -0.74 10.61 -4.97
C LEU A 40 -1.89 10.06 -5.82
N PRO A 41 -2.25 10.73 -6.91
CA PRO A 41 -3.32 10.26 -7.79
C PRO A 41 -2.92 8.94 -8.44
N VAL A 42 -3.83 7.97 -8.43
CA VAL A 42 -3.68 6.67 -9.09
C VAL A 42 -4.57 6.59 -10.33
N GLY A 43 -5.71 7.30 -10.30
CA GLY A 43 -6.70 7.28 -11.38
C GLY A 43 -7.61 6.06 -11.30
N THR A 44 -7.86 5.41 -12.43
CA THR A 44 -8.78 4.27 -12.52
C THR A 44 -8.05 2.95 -12.32
N VAL A 45 -8.54 2.14 -11.37
CA VAL A 45 -8.00 0.82 -11.05
C VAL A 45 -9.10 -0.21 -11.23
N ALA A 46 -8.92 -1.12 -12.19
CA ALA A 46 -9.85 -2.21 -12.43
C ALA A 46 -9.25 -3.56 -12.02
N THR A 47 -9.99 -4.32 -11.23
CA THR A 47 -9.59 -5.67 -10.79
C THR A 47 -10.69 -6.65 -11.14
N THR A 48 -10.33 -7.71 -11.85
CA THR A 48 -11.29 -8.76 -12.24
C THR A 48 -10.74 -10.13 -11.90
N ALA A 49 -11.58 -10.97 -11.28
CA ALA A 49 -11.23 -12.36 -10.98
C ALA A 49 -10.93 -13.19 -12.24
N ALA A 50 -11.50 -12.82 -13.38
CA ALA A 50 -11.27 -13.51 -14.65
C ALA A 50 -9.84 -13.32 -15.19
N ALA A 51 -9.16 -12.22 -14.86
CA ALA A 51 -7.81 -11.97 -15.32
C ALA A 51 -6.76 -12.89 -14.67
N GLY A 52 -6.98 -13.28 -13.41
CA GLY A 52 -6.12 -14.21 -12.66
C GLY A 52 -4.71 -13.68 -12.33
N VAL A 53 -4.38 -12.48 -12.81
CA VAL A 53 -3.05 -11.87 -12.67
C VAL A 53 -3.15 -10.51 -11.98
N PRO A 54 -2.15 -10.15 -11.17
CA PRO A 54 -2.03 -8.80 -10.60
C PRO A 54 -1.80 -7.76 -11.70
N ILE A 55 -2.32 -6.55 -11.49
CA ILE A 55 -2.09 -5.40 -12.35
C ILE A 55 -1.42 -4.32 -11.52
N ALA A 56 -0.30 -3.79 -12.00
CA ALA A 56 0.42 -2.69 -11.38
C ALA A 56 0.02 -1.37 -12.03
N HIS A 57 -0.43 -0.41 -11.21
CA HIS A 57 -0.75 0.95 -11.62
C HIS A 57 0.32 1.89 -11.07
N GLU A 58 0.98 2.62 -11.95
CA GLU A 58 1.99 3.58 -11.55
C GLU A 58 1.38 4.70 -10.72
N VAL A 59 2.05 5.05 -9.62
CA VAL A 59 1.60 6.07 -8.66
C VAL A 59 2.53 7.27 -8.65
N ALA A 60 3.83 7.04 -8.58
CA ALA A 60 4.84 8.09 -8.56
C ALA A 60 6.22 7.57 -8.94
N GLU A 61 6.99 8.40 -9.65
CA GLU A 61 8.40 8.14 -9.93
C GLU A 61 9.28 8.44 -8.70
N GLY A 62 10.38 7.71 -8.57
CA GLY A 62 11.43 8.00 -7.60
C GLY A 62 12.30 9.20 -8.00
N PRO A 63 13.09 9.76 -7.05
CA PRO A 63 13.30 9.23 -5.70
C PRO A 63 12.17 9.59 -4.74
N LEU A 64 11.69 8.62 -4.02
CA LEU A 64 10.58 8.74 -3.08
C LEU A 64 10.79 7.81 -1.88
N THR A 65 10.50 8.28 -0.67
CA THR A 65 10.45 7.43 0.52
C THR A 65 9.01 7.33 1.02
N VAL A 66 8.51 6.13 1.20
CA VAL A 66 7.21 5.84 1.85
C VAL A 66 7.47 5.17 3.18
N ALA A 67 6.78 5.64 4.25
CA ALA A 67 6.98 5.10 5.58
C ALA A 67 5.68 5.14 6.41
N GLY A 68 5.17 3.99 6.76
CA GLY A 68 4.00 3.82 7.64
C GLY A 68 2.77 3.25 6.93
N GLY A 69 1.61 3.44 7.54
CA GLY A 69 0.34 3.00 6.99
C GLY A 69 -0.12 3.90 5.86
N SER A 70 -0.66 3.28 4.82
CA SER A 70 -1.23 3.95 3.66
C SER A 70 -2.67 3.52 3.45
N HIS A 71 -3.45 4.31 2.73
CA HIS A 71 -4.79 3.94 2.33
C HIS A 71 -5.15 4.57 0.98
N LEU A 72 -6.10 3.96 0.29
CA LEU A 72 -6.72 4.53 -0.89
C LEU A 72 -8.06 5.18 -0.52
N THR A 73 -8.40 6.27 -1.18
CA THR A 73 -9.77 6.76 -1.31
C THR A 73 -10.17 6.69 -2.78
N ALA A 74 -11.39 6.28 -3.07
CA ALA A 74 -11.88 6.13 -4.43
C ALA A 74 -13.40 6.08 -4.47
N LEU A 75 -13.99 6.23 -5.66
CA LEU A 75 -15.35 5.83 -5.95
C LEU A 75 -15.35 4.38 -6.42
N ALA A 76 -16.02 3.49 -5.70
CA ALA A 76 -16.05 2.07 -6.00
C ALA A 76 -17.33 1.65 -6.68
N THR A 77 -17.19 0.96 -7.79
CA THR A 77 -18.27 0.22 -8.46
C THR A 77 -17.88 -1.25 -8.50
N THR A 78 -18.79 -2.13 -8.08
CA THR A 78 -18.53 -3.57 -8.07
C THR A 78 -19.61 -4.32 -8.82
N VAL A 79 -19.20 -5.38 -9.55
CA VAL A 79 -20.09 -6.29 -10.27
C VAL A 79 -19.92 -7.69 -9.73
N GLY A 80 -21.03 -8.34 -9.44
CA GLY A 80 -21.05 -9.67 -8.81
C GLY A 80 -21.37 -9.58 -7.31
N ALA A 81 -21.74 -10.72 -6.74
CA ALA A 81 -21.95 -10.85 -5.30
C ALA A 81 -20.61 -11.10 -4.61
N ASP A 82 -20.39 -10.43 -3.47
CA ASP A 82 -19.19 -10.62 -2.65
C ASP A 82 -17.88 -10.33 -3.41
N ALA A 83 -17.85 -9.19 -4.12
CA ALA A 83 -16.70 -8.78 -4.89
C ALA A 83 -15.48 -8.53 -3.98
N ARG A 84 -14.33 -9.01 -4.40
CA ARG A 84 -13.07 -8.91 -3.64
C ARG A 84 -11.90 -8.52 -4.53
N ALA A 85 -10.97 -7.78 -3.94
CA ALA A 85 -9.68 -7.46 -4.52
C ALA A 85 -8.64 -7.34 -3.40
N PHE A 86 -7.37 -7.45 -3.75
CA PHE A 86 -6.25 -7.33 -2.83
C PHE A 86 -5.32 -6.23 -3.33
N TYR A 87 -4.98 -5.32 -2.44
CA TYR A 87 -4.15 -4.17 -2.78
C TYR A 87 -2.89 -4.13 -1.95
N GLY A 88 -1.78 -3.76 -2.57
CA GLY A 88 -0.49 -3.56 -1.94
C GLY A 88 0.35 -2.55 -2.70
N LEU A 89 1.48 -2.16 -2.11
CA LEU A 89 2.46 -1.32 -2.77
C LEU A 89 3.56 -2.16 -3.38
N ALA A 90 4.03 -1.75 -4.56
CA ALA A 90 5.11 -2.41 -5.29
C ALA A 90 6.11 -1.39 -5.83
N ILE A 91 7.31 -1.81 -6.12
CA ILE A 91 8.35 -1.03 -6.80
C ILE A 91 8.90 -1.79 -8.00
N GLY A 92 9.27 -1.05 -9.03
CA GLY A 92 9.85 -1.59 -10.25
C GLY A 92 10.22 -0.48 -11.22
N THR A 93 10.79 -0.85 -12.37
CA THR A 93 11.09 0.07 -13.47
C THR A 93 9.93 0.16 -14.46
N SER A 94 8.99 -0.77 -14.37
CA SER A 94 7.78 -0.86 -15.19
C SER A 94 6.69 -1.67 -14.49
N PRO A 95 5.43 -1.60 -14.94
CA PRO A 95 4.36 -2.45 -14.40
C PRO A 95 4.64 -3.95 -14.50
N ALA A 96 5.46 -4.37 -15.49
CA ALA A 96 5.73 -5.79 -15.74
C ALA A 96 6.75 -6.39 -14.76
N ASP A 97 7.64 -5.58 -14.21
CA ASP A 97 8.67 -6.00 -13.24
C ASP A 97 8.41 -5.52 -11.81
N ALA A 98 7.27 -4.86 -11.60
CA ALA A 98 6.88 -4.36 -10.29
C ALA A 98 6.73 -5.50 -9.27
N THR A 99 7.48 -5.39 -8.16
CA THR A 99 7.52 -6.39 -7.10
C THR A 99 6.90 -5.84 -5.82
N LEU A 100 6.00 -6.61 -5.21
CA LEU A 100 5.33 -6.23 -3.96
C LEU A 100 6.34 -5.98 -2.84
N VAL A 101 6.18 -4.83 -2.18
CA VAL A 101 6.95 -4.50 -0.99
C VAL A 101 6.58 -5.47 0.13
N GLN A 102 7.59 -6.17 0.67
CA GLN A 102 7.42 -7.16 1.75
C GLN A 102 6.43 -8.29 1.42
N ASN A 103 6.13 -8.51 0.14
CA ASN A 103 5.13 -9.50 -0.31
C ASN A 103 3.79 -9.39 0.44
N ASN A 104 3.33 -8.17 0.68
CA ASN A 104 2.19 -7.89 1.54
C ASN A 104 1.06 -7.17 0.80
N VAL A 105 -0.16 -7.66 1.01
CA VAL A 105 -1.40 -7.08 0.47
C VAL A 105 -2.48 -7.09 1.54
N LEU A 106 -3.48 -6.20 1.42
CA LEU A 106 -4.68 -6.23 2.25
C LEU A 106 -5.94 -6.42 1.38
N PRO A 107 -6.95 -7.13 1.89
CA PRO A 107 -8.18 -7.39 1.15
C PRO A 107 -9.12 -6.18 1.20
N PHE A 108 -9.77 -5.91 0.08
CA PHE A 108 -11.02 -5.18 -0.02
C PHE A 108 -12.16 -6.17 -0.30
N ARG A 109 -13.30 -5.97 0.34
CA ARG A 109 -14.49 -6.82 0.16
C ARG A 109 -15.74 -5.96 0.13
N ALA A 110 -16.53 -6.12 -0.91
CA ALA A 110 -17.87 -5.57 -1.02
C ALA A 110 -18.88 -6.73 -0.98
N ALA A 111 -19.52 -6.94 0.16
CA ALA A 111 -20.50 -8.01 0.34
C ALA A 111 -21.75 -7.81 -0.53
N LEU A 112 -22.10 -6.55 -0.81
CA LEU A 112 -23.17 -6.14 -1.71
C LEU A 112 -22.57 -5.32 -2.86
N PRO A 113 -23.19 -5.31 -4.04
CA PRO A 113 -22.77 -4.46 -5.14
C PRO A 113 -22.72 -2.98 -4.73
N LEU A 114 -21.66 -2.29 -5.14
CA LEU A 114 -21.47 -0.85 -4.99
C LEU A 114 -21.65 -0.18 -6.34
N VAL A 115 -22.13 1.05 -6.37
CA VAL A 115 -22.27 1.87 -7.59
C VAL A 115 -21.81 3.30 -7.29
N GLY A 116 -20.56 3.62 -7.59
CA GLY A 116 -19.98 4.95 -7.36
C GLY A 116 -19.93 5.35 -5.89
N GLU A 117 -19.79 4.40 -4.99
CA GLU A 117 -19.74 4.65 -3.54
C GLU A 117 -18.33 5.07 -3.11
N GLU A 118 -18.25 6.09 -2.26
CA GLU A 118 -16.97 6.46 -1.65
C GLU A 118 -16.46 5.35 -0.74
N VAL A 119 -15.24 4.91 -0.97
CA VAL A 119 -14.59 3.88 -0.16
C VAL A 119 -13.23 4.34 0.34
N ARG A 120 -12.86 3.82 1.50
CA ARG A 120 -11.51 3.89 2.05
C ARG A 120 -10.97 2.47 2.19
N ILE A 121 -9.85 2.21 1.55
CA ILE A 121 -9.20 0.88 1.52
C ILE A 121 -7.85 1.00 2.20
N GLU A 122 -7.67 0.30 3.31
CA GLU A 122 -6.39 0.26 4.00
C GLU A 122 -5.38 -0.57 3.21
N LEU A 123 -4.12 -0.13 3.23
CA LEU A 123 -2.99 -0.83 2.63
C LEU A 123 -2.01 -1.29 3.72
N PRO A 124 -1.16 -2.28 3.44
CA PRO A 124 -0.11 -2.66 4.37
C PRO A 124 0.77 -1.48 4.77
N ALA A 125 1.12 -1.42 6.04
CA ALA A 125 2.15 -0.48 6.48
C ALA A 125 3.51 -0.94 5.95
N VAL A 126 4.18 -0.06 5.23
CA VAL A 126 5.47 -0.35 4.61
C VAL A 126 6.52 0.71 4.94
N GLY A 127 7.78 0.30 4.86
CA GLY A 127 8.91 1.21 4.81
C GLY A 127 9.72 0.91 3.56
N VAL A 128 9.74 1.83 2.60
CA VAL A 128 10.42 1.61 1.32
C VAL A 128 11.01 2.90 0.77
N GLU A 129 12.19 2.79 0.20
CA GLU A 129 12.80 3.81 -0.64
C GLU A 129 12.62 3.39 -2.10
N VAL A 130 12.01 4.26 -2.89
CA VAL A 130 11.91 4.11 -4.34
C VAL A 130 13.10 4.88 -4.92
N PRO A 131 14.09 4.22 -5.51
CA PRO A 131 15.27 4.87 -6.08
C PRO A 131 14.91 5.70 -7.34
N GLU A 132 15.84 6.55 -7.75
CA GLU A 132 15.78 7.18 -9.06
C GLU A 132 15.74 6.12 -10.18
N GLY A 133 14.89 6.33 -11.18
CA GLY A 133 14.68 5.38 -12.29
C GLY A 133 13.74 4.21 -11.98
N GLN A 134 13.19 4.17 -10.77
CA GLN A 134 12.10 3.26 -10.42
C GLN A 134 10.84 4.04 -10.06
N SER A 135 9.70 3.35 -10.06
CA SER A 135 8.42 3.93 -9.66
C SER A 135 7.77 3.13 -8.53
N LEU A 136 6.94 3.83 -7.76
CA LEU A 136 5.99 3.24 -6.83
C LEU A 136 4.75 2.85 -7.62
N PHE A 137 4.29 1.64 -7.40
CA PHE A 137 3.06 1.11 -8.01
C PHE A 137 2.05 0.73 -6.93
N LEU A 138 0.77 0.91 -7.25
CA LEU A 138 -0.32 0.20 -6.61
C LEU A 138 -0.53 -1.13 -7.32
N MET A 139 -0.32 -2.22 -6.62
CA MET A 139 -0.61 -3.56 -7.11
C MET A 139 -2.05 -3.92 -6.77
N ALA A 140 -2.87 -4.19 -7.77
CA ALA A 140 -4.23 -4.69 -7.64
C ALA A 140 -4.31 -6.13 -8.10
N SER A 141 -4.72 -7.03 -7.22
CA SER A 141 -4.80 -8.47 -7.51
C SER A 141 -6.18 -9.03 -7.21
N PRO A 142 -6.73 -9.88 -8.08
CA PRO A 142 -7.97 -10.59 -7.81
C PRO A 142 -7.78 -11.75 -6.83
N ILE A 143 -6.55 -12.21 -6.63
CA ILE A 143 -6.20 -13.38 -5.82
C ILE A 143 -5.01 -13.03 -4.93
N SER A 144 -4.95 -13.64 -3.74
CA SER A 144 -3.76 -13.55 -2.88
C SER A 144 -3.50 -14.88 -2.21
N ASP A 145 -2.26 -15.37 -2.34
CA ASP A 145 -1.80 -16.58 -1.65
C ASP A 145 -1.76 -16.42 -0.13
N THR A 146 -1.59 -15.19 0.35
CA THR A 146 -1.61 -14.86 1.78
C THR A 146 -3.01 -15.05 2.40
N PHE A 147 -4.06 -14.92 1.58
CA PHE A 147 -5.46 -15.00 2.01
C PHE A 147 -6.21 -16.15 1.33
N VAL A 148 -5.64 -17.35 1.36
CA VAL A 148 -6.18 -18.54 0.65
C VAL A 148 -7.66 -18.79 0.95
N GLY A 149 -8.09 -18.62 2.19
CA GLY A 149 -9.51 -18.77 2.58
C GLY A 149 -10.40 -17.59 2.16
N MET A 150 -9.83 -16.47 1.78
CA MET A 150 -10.53 -15.26 1.34
C MET A 150 -10.38 -15.00 -0.16
N SER A 151 -9.60 -15.81 -0.87
CA SER A 151 -9.45 -15.67 -2.31
C SER A 151 -10.79 -15.92 -2.97
N SER A 152 -11.34 -14.92 -3.62
CA SER A 152 -12.56 -15.04 -4.39
C SER A 152 -12.21 -15.57 -5.76
N ARG A 153 -12.68 -16.77 -6.05
CA ARG A 153 -12.72 -17.30 -7.42
C ARG A 153 -14.06 -17.04 -8.08
N THR A 154 -14.95 -16.34 -7.38
CA THR A 154 -16.23 -15.92 -7.94
C THR A 154 -15.97 -14.84 -8.98
N PRO A 155 -16.50 -14.97 -10.18
CA PRO A 155 -16.42 -13.90 -11.17
C PRO A 155 -16.99 -12.61 -10.59
N GLY A 156 -16.16 -11.57 -10.58
CA GLY A 156 -16.53 -10.25 -10.07
C GLY A 156 -15.55 -9.22 -10.58
N VAL A 157 -16.00 -7.98 -10.56
CA VAL A 157 -15.17 -6.82 -10.92
C VAL A 157 -15.20 -5.83 -9.76
N VAL A 158 -14.06 -5.28 -9.43
CA VAL A 158 -13.91 -4.10 -8.59
C VAL A 158 -13.31 -3.00 -9.45
N LEU A 159 -14.06 -1.95 -9.68
CA LEU A 159 -13.62 -0.74 -10.36
C LEU A 159 -13.49 0.36 -9.30
N LEU A 160 -12.33 0.96 -9.22
CA LEU A 160 -12.06 2.16 -8.43
C LEU A 160 -11.82 3.31 -9.39
N GLU A 161 -12.60 4.36 -9.28
CA GLU A 161 -12.47 5.60 -10.06
C GLU A 161 -11.94 6.71 -9.14
N ASP A 162 -11.20 7.65 -9.71
CA ASP A 162 -10.58 8.76 -8.97
C ASP A 162 -9.78 8.31 -7.75
N ALA A 163 -9.11 7.17 -7.87
CA ALA A 163 -8.34 6.62 -6.78
C ALA A 163 -7.15 7.51 -6.42
N VAL A 164 -7.01 7.79 -5.12
CA VAL A 164 -5.89 8.55 -4.56
C VAL A 164 -5.24 7.74 -3.45
N LEU A 165 -3.92 7.57 -3.55
CA LEU A 165 -3.12 6.97 -2.49
C LEU A 165 -2.72 8.04 -1.48
N HIS A 166 -3.17 7.85 -0.24
CA HIS A 166 -2.73 8.64 0.90
C HIS A 166 -1.65 7.88 1.66
N THR A 167 -0.49 8.47 1.80
CA THR A 167 0.64 7.84 2.50
C THR A 167 1.42 8.87 3.29
N ALA A 168 2.27 8.38 4.17
CA ALA A 168 3.31 9.19 4.79
C ALA A 168 4.62 8.95 4.05
N GLY A 169 5.27 10.04 3.61
CA GLY A 169 6.48 9.90 2.81
C GLY A 169 7.20 11.21 2.60
N ARG A 170 8.26 11.14 1.79
CA ARG A 170 9.06 12.28 1.36
C ARG A 170 9.37 12.10 -0.13
N LEU A 171 9.07 13.12 -0.90
CA LEU A 171 9.60 13.27 -2.26
C LEU A 171 11.08 13.65 -2.16
N GLY A 172 11.91 13.07 -2.97
CA GLY A 172 13.34 13.30 -3.02
C GLY A 172 13.73 14.63 -3.62
#